data_f1d8e0ac21ef3eb5e9bc31c35c81c0e6
#
_entry.id   f1d8e0ac21ef3eb5e9bc31c35c81c0e6
#
_cell.length_a   1.000
_cell.length_b   1.000
_cell.length_c   1.000
_cell.angle_alpha   90.00
_cell.angle_beta   90.00
_cell.angle_gamma   90.00
#
_symmetry.space_group_name_H-M   'P 1'
#
loop_
_entity.id
_entity.type
_entity.pdbx_description
1 polymer ?
#
loop_
_entity_poly.entity_id
_entity_poly.type
_entity_poly.pdbx_seq_one_letter_code
_entity_poly.pdbx_strand_id
1 'polypeptide(L)'
;MKDLTFRQKVIQGIHDLFYIWKREFGTTFRDQGVLIFFVLVPLVYPLIYAFIYTNETIHEVPTVVVDDSRSSLSREYLRKVDSSPEVSLVSYCADMEEAKLMLKDRRAYGIIYIPSTFSDDIVRGKQTQVSIFCDMSGLLYYKALLTANTNVSLAMNADIKVERSANTTDRQDEITAYPIEYEDVALYNPTNGFAAFLIPAVLVLIIQQTLLLGIGLSAGTAREQNRFRDLVPINRHYNGTLRIVMGKGLSYFMVYSLVSVYILCVVPWLFSLNQIAIPGVLTLFTPVSYTHL
;
A
#
# COMPACT_ATOMS: atom_id res chain seq x y z
N MET A 1 -34.57 14.71 -50.43
CA MET A 1 -34.23 14.07 -49.11
C MET A 1 -35.15 14.70 -48.10
N LYS A 2 -36.04 13.92 -47.43
CA LYS A 2 -36.94 14.47 -46.38
C LYS A 2 -36.10 14.87 -45.21
N ASP A 3 -36.16 16.14 -44.80
CA ASP A 3 -35.53 16.61 -43.60
C ASP A 3 -36.19 15.93 -42.39
N LEU A 4 -35.41 15.17 -41.66
CA LEU A 4 -35.83 14.48 -40.43
C LEU A 4 -36.20 15.51 -39.35
N THR A 5 -37.34 15.32 -38.73
CA THR A 5 -37.74 16.12 -37.54
C THR A 5 -36.71 15.95 -36.42
N PHE A 6 -36.55 16.96 -35.57
CA PHE A 6 -35.61 16.91 -34.43
C PHE A 6 -35.78 15.64 -33.55
N ARG A 7 -37.02 15.23 -33.28
CA ARG A 7 -37.35 14.03 -32.56
C ARG A 7 -36.84 12.75 -33.24
N GLN A 8 -36.96 12.67 -34.56
CA GLN A 8 -36.45 11.53 -35.34
C GLN A 8 -34.92 11.49 -35.33
N LYS A 9 -34.26 12.65 -35.38
CA LYS A 9 -32.79 12.77 -35.28
C LYS A 9 -32.28 12.23 -33.94
N VAL A 10 -32.96 12.56 -32.81
CA VAL A 10 -32.61 12.08 -31.46
C VAL A 10 -32.79 10.57 -31.35
N ILE A 11 -33.95 10.04 -31.81
CA ILE A 11 -34.21 8.58 -31.75
C ILE A 11 -33.18 7.79 -32.55
N GLN A 12 -32.83 8.27 -33.74
CA GLN A 12 -31.78 7.64 -34.55
C GLN A 12 -30.40 7.72 -33.87
N GLY A 13 -30.10 8.88 -33.26
CA GLY A 13 -28.86 9.03 -32.49
C GLY A 13 -28.73 8.02 -31.34
N ILE A 14 -29.80 7.78 -30.62
CA ILE A 14 -29.84 6.79 -29.54
C ILE A 14 -29.68 5.37 -30.12
N HIS A 15 -30.35 5.07 -31.20
CA HIS A 15 -30.24 3.75 -31.85
C HIS A 15 -28.79 3.48 -32.34
N ASP A 16 -28.16 4.48 -32.98
CA ASP A 16 -26.76 4.36 -33.42
C ASP A 16 -25.81 4.17 -32.26
N LEU A 17 -26.05 4.88 -31.15
CA LEU A 17 -25.25 4.75 -29.94
C LEU A 17 -25.32 3.32 -29.37
N PHE A 18 -26.53 2.75 -29.22
CA PHE A 18 -26.70 1.38 -28.75
C PHE A 18 -26.14 0.34 -29.72
N TYR A 19 -26.21 0.58 -31.02
CA TYR A 19 -25.58 -0.26 -32.04
C TYR A 19 -24.05 -0.31 -31.85
N ILE A 20 -23.43 0.84 -31.70
CA ILE A 20 -21.98 0.97 -31.52
C ILE A 20 -21.58 0.32 -30.19
N TRP A 21 -22.32 0.62 -29.13
CA TRP A 21 -22.12 0.00 -27.81
C TRP A 21 -22.13 -1.53 -27.88
N LYS A 22 -23.17 -2.13 -28.43
CA LYS A 22 -23.30 -3.58 -28.55
C LYS A 22 -22.16 -4.20 -29.37
N ARG A 23 -21.76 -3.52 -30.43
CA ARG A 23 -20.70 -3.97 -31.34
C ARG A 23 -19.34 -3.89 -30.65
N GLU A 24 -19.01 -2.77 -30.02
CA GLU A 24 -17.77 -2.58 -29.29
C GLU A 24 -17.65 -3.59 -28.13
N PHE A 25 -18.73 -3.76 -27.37
CA PHE A 25 -18.79 -4.76 -26.30
C PHE A 25 -18.48 -6.16 -26.83
N GLY A 26 -19.13 -6.58 -27.93
CA GLY A 26 -18.85 -7.87 -28.53
C GLY A 26 -17.43 -8.02 -29.10
N THR A 27 -16.84 -6.94 -29.59
CA THR A 27 -15.45 -6.92 -30.09
C THR A 27 -14.44 -7.03 -28.95
N THR A 28 -14.67 -6.32 -27.86
CA THR A 28 -13.84 -6.36 -26.66
C THR A 28 -13.68 -7.77 -26.12
N PHE A 29 -14.76 -8.56 -26.08
CA PHE A 29 -14.72 -9.95 -25.59
C PHE A 29 -14.22 -10.98 -26.62
N ARG A 30 -14.03 -10.58 -27.88
CA ARG A 30 -13.47 -11.46 -28.93
C ARG A 30 -11.99 -11.26 -29.15
N ASP A 31 -11.45 -10.12 -28.77
CA ASP A 31 -10.03 -9.80 -28.88
C ASP A 31 -9.30 -10.30 -27.63
N GLN A 32 -8.45 -11.32 -27.79
CA GLN A 32 -7.73 -11.95 -26.67
C GLN A 32 -6.81 -10.95 -25.95
N GLY A 33 -6.14 -10.05 -26.67
CA GLY A 33 -5.28 -9.04 -26.07
C GLY A 33 -6.05 -8.04 -25.21
N VAL A 34 -7.19 -7.56 -25.74
CA VAL A 34 -8.07 -6.63 -25.00
C VAL A 34 -8.68 -7.32 -23.79
N LEU A 35 -9.09 -8.60 -23.93
CA LEU A 35 -9.66 -9.38 -22.82
C LEU A 35 -8.67 -9.54 -21.67
N ILE A 36 -7.39 -9.76 -21.96
CA ILE A 36 -6.36 -9.86 -20.93
C ILE A 36 -6.32 -8.58 -20.09
N PHE A 37 -6.24 -7.42 -20.70
CA PHE A 37 -6.13 -6.15 -19.98
C PHE A 37 -7.43 -5.67 -19.34
N PHE A 38 -8.59 -6.00 -19.94
CA PHE A 38 -9.88 -5.59 -19.38
C PHE A 38 -10.46 -6.53 -18.33
N VAL A 39 -10.05 -7.79 -18.34
CA VAL A 39 -10.63 -8.80 -17.45
C VAL A 39 -9.57 -9.51 -16.64
N LEU A 40 -8.60 -10.16 -17.29
CA LEU A 40 -7.66 -11.03 -16.58
C LEU A 40 -6.74 -10.24 -15.63
N VAL A 41 -6.12 -9.18 -16.11
CA VAL A 41 -5.21 -8.36 -15.30
C VAL A 41 -5.94 -7.71 -14.11
N PRO A 42 -7.07 -7.00 -14.29
CA PRO A 42 -7.77 -6.44 -13.13
C PRO A 42 -8.36 -7.45 -12.17
N LEU A 43 -8.58 -8.71 -12.58
CA LEU A 43 -9.01 -9.77 -11.66
C LEU A 43 -7.84 -10.36 -10.87
N VAL A 44 -6.73 -10.66 -11.52
CA VAL A 44 -5.62 -11.42 -10.93
C VAL A 44 -4.63 -10.50 -10.19
N TYR A 45 -4.33 -9.34 -10.76
CA TYR A 45 -3.31 -8.44 -10.24
C TYR A 45 -3.59 -7.90 -8.84
N PRO A 46 -4.83 -7.48 -8.50
CA PRO A 46 -5.18 -7.09 -7.13
C PRO A 46 -5.01 -8.21 -6.12
N LEU A 47 -5.33 -9.46 -6.50
CA LEU A 47 -5.17 -10.61 -5.61
C LEU A 47 -3.71 -10.90 -5.32
N ILE A 48 -2.84 -10.83 -6.34
CA ILE A 48 -1.40 -11.01 -6.17
C ILE A 48 -0.85 -9.95 -5.23
N TYR A 49 -1.19 -8.67 -5.45
CA TYR A 49 -0.74 -7.59 -4.59
C TYR A 49 -1.23 -7.74 -3.16
N ALA A 50 -2.52 -7.98 -2.98
CA ALA A 50 -3.08 -8.20 -1.65
C ALA A 50 -2.41 -9.38 -0.94
N PHE A 51 -2.16 -10.49 -1.63
CA PHE A 51 -1.50 -11.66 -1.07
C PHE A 51 -0.04 -11.39 -0.66
N ILE A 52 0.74 -10.69 -1.52
CA ILE A 52 2.15 -10.36 -1.23
C ILE A 52 2.27 -9.46 0.01
N TYR A 53 1.35 -8.51 0.16
CA TYR A 53 1.39 -7.52 1.24
C TYR A 53 0.49 -7.86 2.43
N THR A 54 -0.09 -9.06 2.50
CA THR A 54 -0.93 -9.51 3.63
C THR A 54 -0.15 -9.51 4.96
N ASN A 55 1.17 -9.76 4.92
CA ASN A 55 2.02 -9.61 6.08
C ASN A 55 2.28 -8.12 6.33
N GLU A 56 1.37 -7.46 7.05
CA GLU A 56 1.40 -6.02 7.32
C GLU A 56 2.59 -5.58 8.16
N THR A 57 3.11 -6.48 9.01
CA THR A 57 4.24 -6.26 9.91
C THR A 57 5.27 -7.37 9.73
N ILE A 58 6.52 -6.99 9.66
CA ILE A 58 7.62 -7.96 9.72
C ILE A 58 7.92 -8.18 11.20
N HIS A 59 7.90 -9.45 11.60
CA HIS A 59 8.30 -9.91 12.91
C HIS A 59 9.66 -10.59 12.83
N GLU A 60 10.34 -10.63 13.98
CA GLU A 60 11.60 -11.37 14.15
C GLU A 60 12.68 -11.00 13.12
N VAL A 61 12.88 -9.68 12.90
CA VAL A 61 13.93 -9.20 11.97
C VAL A 61 15.30 -9.64 12.50
N PRO A 62 16.05 -10.47 11.74
CA PRO A 62 17.37 -10.91 12.16
C PRO A 62 18.32 -9.73 12.33
N THR A 63 18.80 -9.53 13.54
CA THR A 63 19.63 -8.40 13.92
C THR A 63 20.86 -8.89 14.67
N VAL A 64 22.02 -8.29 14.39
CA VAL A 64 23.26 -8.58 15.10
C VAL A 64 23.62 -7.46 16.06
N VAL A 65 24.39 -7.80 17.07
CA VAL A 65 24.76 -6.91 18.16
C VAL A 65 26.26 -6.76 18.23
N VAL A 66 26.71 -5.51 18.40
CA VAL A 66 28.08 -5.18 18.82
C VAL A 66 27.96 -4.47 20.17
N ASP A 67 28.24 -5.19 21.27
CA ASP A 67 28.17 -4.68 22.63
C ASP A 67 29.58 -4.49 23.20
N ASP A 68 30.10 -3.26 23.09
CA ASP A 68 31.39 -2.89 23.67
C ASP A 68 31.29 -2.61 25.17
N SER A 69 30.10 -2.36 25.70
CA SER A 69 29.87 -2.11 27.13
C SER A 69 29.96 -3.38 27.98
N ARG A 70 29.42 -4.49 27.46
CA ARG A 70 29.35 -5.79 28.13
C ARG A 70 28.83 -5.72 29.58
N SER A 71 28.01 -4.72 29.90
CA SER A 71 27.48 -4.42 31.21
C SER A 71 26.18 -5.16 31.50
N SER A 72 25.71 -5.08 32.77
CA SER A 72 24.37 -5.58 33.14
C SER A 72 23.26 -4.81 32.42
N LEU A 73 23.42 -3.48 32.31
CA LEU A 73 22.46 -2.60 31.66
C LEU A 73 22.39 -2.84 30.15
N SER A 74 23.55 -3.07 29.49
CA SER A 74 23.54 -3.39 28.06
C SER A 74 22.84 -4.72 27.78
N ARG A 75 23.09 -5.73 28.61
CA ARG A 75 22.40 -7.03 28.52
C ARG A 75 20.90 -6.91 28.76
N GLU A 76 20.50 -6.06 29.69
CA GLU A 76 19.08 -5.81 29.95
C GLU A 76 18.41 -5.14 28.76
N TYR A 77 19.03 -4.11 28.18
CA TYR A 77 18.58 -3.45 26.97
C TYR A 77 18.38 -4.46 25.84
N LEU A 78 19.39 -5.26 25.56
CA LEU A 78 19.37 -6.26 24.50
C LEU A 78 18.30 -7.34 24.72
N ARG A 79 18.13 -7.79 25.97
CA ARG A 79 17.07 -8.75 26.32
C ARG A 79 15.68 -8.16 26.10
N LYS A 80 15.45 -6.88 26.45
CA LYS A 80 14.19 -6.19 26.19
C LYS A 80 13.95 -6.04 24.68
N VAL A 81 14.98 -5.76 23.87
CA VAL A 81 14.88 -5.71 22.41
C VAL A 81 14.57 -7.07 21.81
N ASP A 82 15.26 -8.13 22.25
CA ASP A 82 15.05 -9.50 21.78
C ASP A 82 13.67 -10.07 22.17
N SER A 83 13.08 -9.55 23.25
CA SER A 83 11.72 -9.91 23.66
C SER A 83 10.63 -9.16 22.90
N SER A 84 10.99 -8.18 22.06
CA SER A 84 10.04 -7.50 21.20
C SER A 84 9.66 -8.36 20.00
N PRO A 85 8.40 -8.29 19.52
CA PRO A 85 7.97 -9.12 18.39
C PRO A 85 8.61 -8.73 17.07
N GLU A 86 9.20 -7.53 16.98
CA GLU A 86 9.74 -6.98 15.74
C GLU A 86 11.17 -7.45 15.44
N VAL A 87 11.97 -7.80 16.47
CA VAL A 87 13.41 -8.04 16.34
C VAL A 87 13.80 -9.38 16.95
N SER A 88 14.71 -10.09 16.29
CA SER A 88 15.35 -11.30 16.81
C SER A 88 16.87 -11.13 16.77
N LEU A 89 17.52 -11.25 17.92
CA LEU A 89 18.97 -11.15 18.03
C LEU A 89 19.62 -12.47 17.64
N VAL A 90 20.18 -12.54 16.44
CA VAL A 90 20.74 -13.80 15.88
C VAL A 90 22.19 -14.05 16.25
N SER A 91 22.99 -13.01 16.52
CA SER A 91 24.40 -13.14 16.85
C SER A 91 24.96 -11.92 17.55
N TYR A 92 25.97 -12.15 18.39
CA TYR A 92 26.84 -11.13 18.98
C TYR A 92 28.15 -11.14 18.21
N CYS A 93 28.49 -10.01 17.59
CA CYS A 93 29.72 -9.82 16.83
C CYS A 93 30.80 -9.20 17.70
N ALA A 94 32.05 -9.56 17.45
CA ALA A 94 33.18 -9.02 18.20
C ALA A 94 33.45 -7.55 17.88
N ASP A 95 33.20 -7.15 16.64
CA ASP A 95 33.40 -5.79 16.17
C ASP A 95 32.39 -5.42 15.07
N MET A 96 32.47 -4.15 14.66
CA MET A 96 31.60 -3.59 13.62
C MET A 96 31.87 -4.18 12.22
N GLU A 97 33.10 -4.62 11.95
CA GLU A 97 33.44 -5.18 10.62
C GLU A 97 32.82 -6.56 10.44
N GLU A 98 32.84 -7.40 11.48
CA GLU A 98 32.13 -8.68 11.48
C GLU A 98 30.62 -8.47 11.29
N ALA A 99 30.04 -7.51 11.99
CA ALA A 99 28.61 -7.19 11.89
C ALA A 99 28.25 -6.72 10.47
N LYS A 100 29.06 -5.89 9.83
CA LYS A 100 28.86 -5.45 8.44
C LYS A 100 28.95 -6.60 7.43
N LEU A 101 29.83 -7.57 7.66
CA LEU A 101 29.91 -8.77 6.82
C LEU A 101 28.62 -9.58 6.91
N MET A 102 28.03 -9.74 8.10
CA MET A 102 26.74 -10.42 8.27
C MET A 102 25.60 -9.72 7.54
N LEU A 103 25.58 -8.38 7.52
CA LEU A 103 24.62 -7.62 6.71
C LEU A 103 24.84 -7.85 5.20
N LYS A 104 26.09 -7.78 4.75
CA LYS A 104 26.46 -8.02 3.35
C LYS A 104 26.04 -9.41 2.88
N ASP A 105 26.19 -10.42 3.72
CA ASP A 105 25.81 -11.80 3.45
C ASP A 105 24.30 -12.06 3.63
N ARG A 106 23.50 -11.02 3.94
CA ARG A 106 22.05 -11.08 4.22
C ARG A 106 21.68 -12.07 5.33
N ARG A 107 22.58 -12.29 6.27
CA ARG A 107 22.32 -13.09 7.48
C ARG A 107 21.68 -12.27 8.58
N ALA A 108 21.80 -10.94 8.50
CA ALA A 108 21.12 -9.97 9.34
C ALA A 108 20.70 -8.75 8.47
N TYR A 109 19.72 -8.00 8.97
CA TYR A 109 19.22 -6.78 8.33
C TYR A 109 19.44 -5.53 9.17
N GLY A 110 19.92 -5.69 10.39
CA GLY A 110 20.26 -4.60 11.29
C GLY A 110 21.43 -4.91 12.20
N ILE A 111 22.07 -3.84 12.70
CA ILE A 111 23.11 -3.89 13.72
C ILE A 111 22.69 -2.96 14.85
N ILE A 112 22.78 -3.45 16.09
CA ILE A 112 22.64 -2.63 17.29
C ILE A 112 24.04 -2.48 17.88
N TYR A 113 24.52 -1.23 17.98
CA TYR A 113 25.81 -0.92 18.56
C TYR A 113 25.65 -0.20 19.89
N ILE A 114 26.26 -0.78 20.93
CA ILE A 114 26.28 -0.23 22.28
C ILE A 114 27.73 0.17 22.61
N PRO A 115 28.00 1.46 22.87
CA PRO A 115 29.36 1.93 23.15
C PRO A 115 29.87 1.47 24.54
N SER A 116 31.17 1.37 24.71
CA SER A 116 31.83 0.94 25.97
C SER A 116 31.46 1.82 27.17
N THR A 117 31.16 3.11 26.95
CA THR A 117 30.79 4.05 28.00
C THR A 117 29.32 3.97 28.44
N PHE A 118 28.51 3.14 27.79
CA PHE A 118 27.03 3.10 27.97
C PHE A 118 26.61 3.04 29.44
N SER A 119 27.09 2.07 30.19
CA SER A 119 26.72 1.90 31.60
C SER A 119 27.29 3.00 32.50
N ASP A 120 28.55 3.37 32.27
CA ASP A 120 29.24 4.39 33.06
C ASP A 120 28.58 5.77 32.93
N ASP A 121 28.17 6.12 31.72
CA ASP A 121 27.50 7.38 31.46
C ASP A 121 26.12 7.42 32.13
N ILE A 122 25.35 6.32 32.04
CA ILE A 122 24.07 6.21 32.74
C ILE A 122 24.25 6.36 34.24
N VAL A 123 25.18 5.62 34.86
CA VAL A 123 25.43 5.70 36.31
C VAL A 123 25.86 7.11 36.75
N ARG A 124 26.65 7.79 35.93
CA ARG A 124 27.09 9.17 36.21
C ARG A 124 26.03 10.24 35.89
N GLY A 125 24.84 9.86 35.44
CA GLY A 125 23.80 10.80 35.07
C GLY A 125 24.05 11.53 33.75
N LYS A 126 24.93 11.02 32.91
CA LYS A 126 25.20 11.56 31.57
C LYS A 126 24.32 10.88 30.55
N GLN A 127 24.06 11.60 29.43
CA GLN A 127 23.37 11.02 28.29
C GLN A 127 24.31 10.08 27.53
N THR A 128 23.79 8.91 27.19
CA THR A 128 24.45 7.95 26.29
C THR A 128 23.56 7.66 25.09
N GLN A 129 24.09 6.94 24.11
CA GLN A 129 23.34 6.60 22.90
C GLN A 129 23.57 5.14 22.49
N VAL A 130 22.52 4.51 21.98
CA VAL A 130 22.58 3.25 21.23
C VAL A 130 22.44 3.59 19.76
N SER A 131 23.32 3.08 18.92
CA SER A 131 23.30 3.34 17.48
C SER A 131 22.71 2.14 16.75
N ILE A 132 21.78 2.41 15.83
CA ILE A 132 21.14 1.38 15.00
C ILE A 132 21.57 1.62 13.56
N PHE A 133 22.10 0.55 12.94
CA PHE A 133 22.43 0.55 11.52
C PHE A 133 21.53 -0.47 10.84
N CYS A 134 20.88 -0.09 9.76
CA CYS A 134 19.92 -0.94 9.05
C CYS A 134 20.11 -0.83 7.55
N ASP A 135 19.90 -1.93 6.86
CA ASP A 135 19.78 -1.93 5.40
C ASP A 135 18.45 -1.27 5.00
N MET A 136 18.55 -0.03 4.49
CA MET A 136 17.41 0.77 4.05
C MET A 136 16.79 0.30 2.71
N SER A 137 17.33 -0.74 2.09
CA SER A 137 16.70 -1.35 0.91
C SER A 137 15.35 -2.00 1.24
N GLY A 138 15.14 -2.34 2.50
CA GLY A 138 13.87 -2.84 3.04
C GLY A 138 13.28 -1.90 4.09
N LEU A 139 12.40 -0.98 3.69
CA LEU A 139 11.75 -0.01 4.60
C LEU A 139 11.08 -0.67 5.81
N LEU A 140 10.52 -1.87 5.65
CA LEU A 140 9.85 -2.60 6.73
C LEU A 140 10.85 -3.09 7.79
N TYR A 141 12.05 -3.51 7.42
CA TYR A 141 13.12 -3.88 8.36
C TYR A 141 13.55 -2.70 9.20
N TYR A 142 13.75 -1.54 8.56
CA TYR A 142 14.09 -0.30 9.26
C TYR A 142 13.00 0.10 10.26
N LYS A 143 11.72 0.07 9.84
CA LYS A 143 10.59 0.40 10.70
C LYS A 143 10.53 -0.52 11.94
N ALA A 144 10.68 -1.83 11.76
CA ALA A 144 10.67 -2.80 12.84
C ALA A 144 11.79 -2.54 13.86
N LEU A 145 13.03 -2.39 13.37
CA LEU A 145 14.19 -2.08 14.22
C LEU A 145 14.03 -0.75 14.96
N LEU A 146 13.58 0.29 14.29
CA LEU A 146 13.38 1.60 14.91
C LEU A 146 12.31 1.53 15.99
N THR A 147 11.17 0.89 15.72
CA THR A 147 10.07 0.76 16.67
C THR A 147 10.50 -0.01 17.92
N ALA A 148 11.12 -1.18 17.77
CA ALA A 148 11.60 -1.98 18.90
C ALA A 148 12.59 -1.21 19.78
N ASN A 149 13.64 -0.62 19.17
CA ASN A 149 14.67 0.09 19.93
C ASN A 149 14.13 1.39 20.56
N THR A 150 13.23 2.10 19.90
CA THR A 150 12.61 3.30 20.48
C THR A 150 11.76 2.95 21.69
N ASN A 151 10.91 1.92 21.59
CA ASN A 151 10.06 1.48 22.70
C ASN A 151 10.89 1.02 23.90
N VAL A 152 11.94 0.22 23.66
CA VAL A 152 12.84 -0.24 24.72
C VAL A 152 13.60 0.93 25.35
N SER A 153 14.09 1.86 24.55
CA SER A 153 14.77 3.07 25.05
C SER A 153 13.85 3.92 25.92
N LEU A 154 12.60 4.11 25.51
CA LEU A 154 11.61 4.86 26.30
C LEU A 154 11.29 4.15 27.61
N ALA A 155 11.07 2.84 27.59
CA ALA A 155 10.81 2.04 28.79
C ALA A 155 11.98 2.09 29.75
N MET A 156 13.22 1.85 29.29
CA MET A 156 14.40 1.93 30.16
C MET A 156 14.65 3.34 30.70
N ASN A 157 14.39 4.38 29.92
CA ASN A 157 14.48 5.75 30.40
C ASN A 157 13.48 6.02 31.53
N ALA A 158 12.27 5.46 31.45
CA ALA A 158 11.27 5.55 32.52
C ALA A 158 11.76 4.81 33.78
N ASP A 159 12.23 3.58 33.65
CA ASP A 159 12.76 2.78 34.74
C ASP A 159 13.93 3.51 35.46
N ILE A 160 14.90 4.04 34.69
CA ILE A 160 16.06 4.79 35.24
C ILE A 160 15.61 6.06 35.98
N LYS A 161 14.59 6.76 35.49
CA LYS A 161 14.05 7.97 36.17
C LYS A 161 13.42 7.59 37.53
N VAL A 162 12.64 6.52 37.57
CA VAL A 162 11.99 6.04 38.75
C VAL A 162 13.05 5.57 39.81
N GLU A 163 14.04 4.77 39.41
CA GLU A 163 15.12 4.37 40.26
C GLU A 163 15.90 5.52 40.89
N ARG A 164 16.05 6.64 40.16
CA ARG A 164 16.75 7.84 40.67
C ARG A 164 15.91 8.69 41.61
N SER A 165 14.59 8.54 41.60
CA SER A 165 13.67 9.33 42.43
C SER A 165 13.38 8.74 43.81
N ALA A 166 14.27 7.96 44.38
CA ALA A 166 14.17 7.21 45.61
C ALA A 166 13.11 7.64 46.66
N ASN A 167 12.36 6.68 47.24
CA ASN A 167 11.32 6.86 48.25
C ASN A 167 10.01 7.54 47.76
N THR A 168 9.56 7.23 46.56
CA THR A 168 8.33 7.73 45.95
C THR A 168 7.19 6.71 46.09
N THR A 169 5.95 7.16 45.96
CA THR A 169 4.77 6.29 45.83
C THR A 169 4.57 5.86 44.39
N ASP A 170 3.86 4.73 44.17
CA ASP A 170 3.58 4.20 42.82
C ASP A 170 3.03 5.27 41.86
N ARG A 171 2.17 6.17 42.36
CA ARG A 171 1.63 7.28 41.57
C ARG A 171 2.67 8.35 41.27
N GLN A 172 3.62 8.60 42.12
CA GLN A 172 4.75 9.53 41.86
C GLN A 172 5.72 8.93 40.85
N ASP A 173 5.92 7.61 40.91
CA ASP A 173 6.74 6.87 39.96
C ASP A 173 6.14 6.96 38.55
N GLU A 174 4.84 6.76 38.42
CA GLU A 174 4.11 6.89 37.16
C GLU A 174 4.24 8.32 36.58
N ILE A 175 4.02 9.36 37.38
CA ILE A 175 4.19 10.76 36.97
C ILE A 175 5.66 11.07 36.64
N THR A 176 6.62 10.47 37.35
CA THR A 176 8.06 10.67 37.10
C THR A 176 8.49 9.97 35.82
N ALA A 177 7.97 8.76 35.58
CA ALA A 177 8.23 8.00 34.37
C ALA A 177 7.68 8.72 33.12
N TYR A 178 6.42 9.14 33.21
CA TYR A 178 5.65 9.74 32.10
C TYR A 178 4.98 11.06 32.55
N PRO A 179 5.73 12.16 32.68
CA PRO A 179 5.18 13.45 33.12
C PRO A 179 4.15 14.01 32.13
N ILE A 180 4.18 13.58 30.90
CA ILE A 180 3.15 13.86 29.88
C ILE A 180 2.69 12.50 29.37
N GLU A 181 1.46 12.14 29.75
CA GLU A 181 0.78 10.98 29.20
C GLU A 181 0.23 11.32 27.82
N TYR A 182 0.43 10.46 26.85
CA TYR A 182 -0.18 10.59 25.53
C TYR A 182 -0.96 9.32 25.20
N GLU A 183 -2.11 9.53 24.58
CA GLU A 183 -2.93 8.45 24.05
C GLU A 183 -2.77 8.41 22.54
N ASP A 184 -2.25 7.31 22.02
CA ASP A 184 -2.13 7.08 20.58
C ASP A 184 -3.39 6.37 20.06
N VAL A 185 -4.26 7.10 19.39
CA VAL A 185 -5.48 6.57 18.79
C VAL A 185 -5.32 6.51 17.28
N ALA A 186 -4.98 5.36 16.76
CA ALA A 186 -4.88 5.12 15.32
C ALA A 186 -6.28 5.08 14.69
N LEU A 187 -6.71 6.17 14.04
CA LEU A 187 -8.07 6.31 13.52
C LEU A 187 -8.35 5.48 12.27
N TYR A 188 -7.41 5.34 11.37
CA TYR A 188 -7.68 4.77 10.03
C TYR A 188 -6.81 3.57 9.67
N ASN A 189 -5.73 3.36 10.39
CA ASN A 189 -4.83 2.23 10.22
C ASN A 189 -4.38 1.74 11.60
N PRO A 190 -5.25 1.04 12.35
CA PRO A 190 -4.97 0.65 13.73
C PRO A 190 -3.79 -0.32 13.85
N THR A 191 -3.53 -1.11 12.82
CA THR A 191 -2.38 -2.03 12.77
C THR A 191 -1.08 -1.33 12.40
N ASN A 192 -1.14 -0.05 12.01
CA ASN A 192 -0.01 0.70 11.45
C ASN A 192 0.68 -0.06 10.30
N GLY A 193 -0.09 -0.90 9.61
CA GLY A 193 0.36 -1.80 8.57
C GLY A 193 0.68 -1.08 7.27
N PHE A 194 1.68 -1.58 6.56
CA PHE A 194 2.07 -1.04 5.26
C PHE A 194 1.03 -1.37 4.17
N ALA A 195 0.43 -2.55 4.26
CA ALA A 195 -0.61 -2.99 3.34
C ALA A 195 -1.86 -2.09 3.39
N ALA A 196 -2.34 -1.78 4.59
CA ALA A 196 -3.50 -0.91 4.78
C ALA A 196 -3.29 0.51 4.21
N PHE A 197 -2.04 0.99 4.13
CA PHE A 197 -1.68 2.25 3.49
C PHE A 197 -1.54 2.13 1.96
N LEU A 198 -0.82 1.12 1.48
CA LEU A 198 -0.41 1.01 0.07
C LEU A 198 -1.51 0.43 -0.83
N ILE A 199 -2.18 -0.64 -0.39
CA ILE A 199 -3.09 -1.41 -1.25
C ILE A 199 -4.23 -0.55 -1.80
N PRO A 200 -4.94 0.31 -1.04
CA PRO A 200 -6.01 1.12 -1.59
C PRO A 200 -5.57 2.00 -2.77
N ALA A 201 -4.38 2.61 -2.66
CA ALA A 201 -3.82 3.42 -3.74
C ALA A 201 -3.47 2.58 -4.98
N VAL A 202 -2.88 1.40 -4.78
CA VAL A 202 -2.54 0.47 -5.86
C VAL A 202 -3.80 -0.06 -6.56
N LEU A 203 -4.87 -0.36 -5.82
CA LEU A 203 -6.14 -0.81 -6.41
C LEU A 203 -6.74 0.24 -7.36
N VAL A 204 -6.71 1.52 -6.96
CA VAL A 204 -7.15 2.62 -7.83
C VAL A 204 -6.27 2.73 -9.07
N LEU A 205 -4.95 2.64 -8.89
CA LEU A 205 -3.98 2.68 -9.98
C LEU A 205 -4.20 1.53 -10.99
N ILE A 206 -4.49 0.32 -10.52
CA ILE A 206 -4.80 -0.83 -11.38
C ILE A 206 -6.02 -0.55 -12.25
N ILE A 207 -7.09 0.02 -11.70
CA ILE A 207 -8.29 0.39 -12.47
C ILE A 207 -7.91 1.36 -13.60
N GLN A 208 -7.17 2.43 -13.30
CA GLN A 208 -6.79 3.43 -14.29
C GLN A 208 -5.85 2.87 -15.36
N GLN A 209 -4.80 2.16 -14.97
CA GLN A 209 -3.82 1.63 -15.91
C GLN A 209 -4.40 0.57 -16.84
N THR A 210 -5.19 -0.37 -16.30
CA THR A 210 -5.78 -1.43 -17.13
C THR A 210 -6.83 -0.91 -18.08
N LEU A 211 -7.60 0.09 -17.66
CA LEU A 211 -8.54 0.79 -18.54
C LEU A 211 -7.82 1.50 -19.68
N LEU A 212 -6.78 2.29 -19.38
CA LEU A 212 -6.01 3.04 -20.39
C LEU A 212 -5.33 2.08 -21.37
N LEU A 213 -4.67 1.04 -20.90
CA LEU A 213 -4.00 0.05 -21.73
C LEU A 213 -4.99 -0.73 -22.59
N GLY A 214 -6.12 -1.14 -22.03
CA GLY A 214 -7.16 -1.87 -22.74
C GLY A 214 -7.81 -1.03 -23.84
N ILE A 215 -8.09 0.26 -23.59
CA ILE A 215 -8.60 1.19 -24.62
C ILE A 215 -7.56 1.41 -25.71
N GLY A 216 -6.29 1.63 -25.33
CA GLY A 216 -5.19 1.81 -26.26
C GLY A 216 -5.00 0.61 -27.17
N LEU A 217 -5.03 -0.61 -26.59
CA LEU A 217 -4.92 -1.85 -27.33
C LEU A 217 -6.11 -2.07 -28.26
N SER A 218 -7.34 -1.86 -27.77
CA SER A 218 -8.56 -1.95 -28.59
C SER A 218 -8.52 -1.00 -29.78
N ALA A 219 -8.05 0.24 -29.58
CA ALA A 219 -7.88 1.21 -30.65
C ALA A 219 -6.77 0.80 -31.63
N GLY A 220 -5.64 0.28 -31.12
CA GLY A 220 -4.53 -0.24 -31.93
C GLY A 220 -4.97 -1.39 -32.83
N THR A 221 -5.60 -2.42 -32.27
CA THR A 221 -6.12 -3.57 -33.02
C THR A 221 -7.16 -3.14 -34.06
N ALA A 222 -8.06 -2.22 -33.71
CA ALA A 222 -9.04 -1.69 -34.64
C ALA A 222 -8.37 -0.98 -35.84
N ARG A 223 -7.24 -0.31 -35.61
CA ARG A 223 -6.43 0.34 -36.66
C ARG A 223 -5.73 -0.67 -37.55
N GLU A 224 -5.05 -1.64 -37.00
CA GLU A 224 -4.35 -2.70 -37.73
C GLU A 224 -5.28 -3.50 -38.63
N GLN A 225 -6.48 -3.80 -38.14
CA GLN A 225 -7.48 -4.58 -38.87
C GLN A 225 -8.37 -3.72 -39.80
N ASN A 226 -8.10 -2.43 -39.93
CA ASN A 226 -8.87 -1.48 -40.79
C ASN A 226 -10.38 -1.40 -40.43
N ARG A 227 -10.72 -1.70 -39.16
CA ARG A 227 -12.10 -1.77 -38.65
C ARG A 227 -12.76 -0.39 -38.40
N PHE A 228 -12.06 0.71 -38.60
CA PHE A 228 -12.67 2.05 -38.43
C PHE A 228 -13.91 2.28 -39.30
N ARG A 229 -13.98 1.64 -40.45
CA ARG A 229 -15.17 1.70 -41.31
C ARG A 229 -16.39 1.01 -40.70
N ASP A 230 -16.17 0.06 -39.84
CA ASP A 230 -17.21 -0.71 -39.18
C ASP A 230 -17.95 0.07 -38.10
N LEU A 231 -17.38 1.19 -37.65
CA LEU A 231 -17.94 2.08 -36.64
C LEU A 231 -18.71 3.24 -37.19
N VAL A 232 -18.81 3.34 -38.54
CA VAL A 232 -19.60 4.40 -39.17
C VAL A 232 -21.08 4.17 -38.84
N PRO A 233 -21.79 5.18 -38.28
CA PRO A 233 -23.20 5.05 -37.96
C PRO A 233 -23.97 4.68 -39.22
N ILE A 234 -25.01 3.87 -39.09
CA ILE A 234 -25.86 3.40 -40.18
C ILE A 234 -26.43 4.56 -40.99
N ASN A 235 -26.70 5.70 -40.32
CA ASN A 235 -27.14 6.94 -40.95
C ASN A 235 -25.97 7.89 -41.21
N ARG A 236 -25.52 7.94 -42.48
CA ARG A 236 -24.42 8.80 -42.94
C ARG A 236 -24.73 10.32 -42.95
N HIS A 237 -25.90 10.74 -42.48
CA HIS A 237 -26.35 12.14 -42.58
C HIS A 237 -25.82 13.05 -41.46
N TYR A 238 -25.05 12.51 -40.48
CA TYR A 238 -24.49 13.25 -39.35
C TYR A 238 -23.02 12.92 -39.13
N ASN A 239 -22.25 13.92 -38.70
CA ASN A 239 -20.93 13.71 -38.13
C ASN A 239 -21.07 12.83 -36.87
N GLY A 240 -20.88 11.53 -37.04
CA GLY A 240 -21.15 10.52 -36.03
C GLY A 240 -20.09 10.39 -34.91
N THR A 241 -19.08 11.27 -34.86
CA THR A 241 -17.95 11.19 -33.95
C THR A 241 -18.40 11.11 -32.47
N LEU A 242 -19.31 12.00 -32.08
CA LEU A 242 -19.83 11.99 -30.69
C LEU A 242 -20.53 10.66 -30.32
N ARG A 243 -21.31 10.11 -31.26
CA ARG A 243 -22.02 8.83 -31.05
C ARG A 243 -21.06 7.67 -30.96
N ILE A 244 -19.98 7.68 -31.74
CA ILE A 244 -18.92 6.67 -31.69
C ILE A 244 -18.22 6.74 -30.36
N VAL A 245 -17.78 7.91 -29.92
CA VAL A 245 -17.09 8.10 -28.64
C VAL A 245 -17.99 7.70 -27.47
N MET A 246 -19.25 8.17 -27.45
CA MET A 246 -20.19 7.83 -26.39
C MET A 246 -20.57 6.35 -26.38
N GLY A 247 -20.74 5.73 -27.56
CA GLY A 247 -21.05 4.30 -27.65
C GLY A 247 -19.91 3.41 -27.16
N LYS A 248 -18.68 3.72 -27.56
CA LYS A 248 -17.47 3.05 -27.05
C LYS A 248 -17.28 3.31 -25.55
N GLY A 249 -17.39 4.58 -25.14
CA GLY A 249 -17.29 4.97 -23.75
C GLY A 249 -18.29 4.22 -22.86
N LEU A 250 -19.53 4.08 -23.27
CA LEU A 250 -20.55 3.33 -22.53
C LEU A 250 -20.19 1.83 -22.42
N SER A 251 -19.59 1.26 -23.47
CA SER A 251 -19.12 -0.14 -23.45
C SER A 251 -18.04 -0.36 -22.40
N TYR A 252 -17.02 0.47 -22.41
CA TYR A 252 -15.92 0.38 -21.44
C TYR A 252 -16.37 0.71 -20.01
N PHE A 253 -17.23 1.72 -19.85
CA PHE A 253 -17.83 2.07 -18.57
C PHE A 253 -18.58 0.90 -17.94
N MET A 254 -19.36 0.15 -18.73
CA MET A 254 -20.10 -1.01 -18.22
C MET A 254 -19.15 -2.12 -17.72
N VAL A 255 -18.11 -2.44 -18.49
CA VAL A 255 -17.12 -3.45 -18.10
C VAL A 255 -16.38 -3.00 -16.81
N TYR A 256 -15.92 -1.75 -16.79
CA TYR A 256 -15.15 -1.25 -15.65
C TYR A 256 -15.98 -0.93 -14.41
N SER A 257 -17.27 -0.70 -14.55
CA SER A 257 -18.17 -0.65 -13.39
C SER A 257 -18.18 -1.98 -12.64
N LEU A 258 -18.25 -3.10 -13.36
CA LEU A 258 -18.14 -4.43 -12.73
C LEU A 258 -16.76 -4.69 -12.14
N VAL A 259 -15.71 -4.36 -12.88
CA VAL A 259 -14.31 -4.47 -12.41
C VAL A 259 -14.09 -3.61 -11.17
N SER A 260 -14.60 -2.38 -11.13
CA SER A 260 -14.47 -1.49 -9.99
C SER A 260 -15.19 -2.01 -8.75
N VAL A 261 -16.38 -2.58 -8.89
CA VAL A 261 -17.08 -3.24 -7.77
C VAL A 261 -16.24 -4.40 -7.23
N TYR A 262 -15.67 -5.21 -8.11
CA TYR A 262 -14.79 -6.28 -7.69
C TYR A 262 -13.55 -5.76 -6.95
N ILE A 263 -12.81 -4.83 -7.54
CA ILE A 263 -11.55 -4.31 -6.98
C ILE A 263 -11.78 -3.52 -5.69
N LEU A 264 -12.82 -2.66 -5.63
CA LEU A 264 -13.04 -1.77 -4.51
C LEU A 264 -13.91 -2.35 -3.39
N CYS A 265 -14.67 -3.41 -3.64
CA CYS A 265 -15.54 -4.03 -2.64
C CYS A 265 -15.13 -5.47 -2.32
N VAL A 266 -14.94 -6.32 -3.35
CA VAL A 266 -14.70 -7.75 -3.13
C VAL A 266 -13.29 -8.01 -2.63
N VAL A 267 -12.28 -7.40 -3.25
CA VAL A 267 -10.87 -7.58 -2.86
C VAL A 267 -10.61 -7.10 -1.42
N PRO A 268 -11.01 -5.89 -1.01
CA PRO A 268 -10.85 -5.46 0.38
C PRO A 268 -11.61 -6.33 1.38
N TRP A 269 -12.79 -6.80 1.03
CA TRP A 269 -13.56 -7.71 1.87
C TRP A 269 -12.83 -9.07 2.04
N LEU A 270 -12.28 -9.62 0.97
CA LEU A 270 -11.58 -10.91 0.98
C LEU A 270 -10.31 -10.89 1.84
N PHE A 271 -9.57 -9.78 1.83
CA PHE A 271 -8.33 -9.60 2.58
C PHE A 271 -8.50 -8.80 3.88
N SER A 272 -9.74 -8.57 4.33
CA SER A 272 -10.06 -7.83 5.55
C SER A 272 -9.37 -6.45 5.63
N LEU A 273 -9.20 -5.80 4.47
CA LEU A 273 -8.61 -4.45 4.42
C LEU A 273 -9.63 -3.42 4.95
N ASN A 274 -9.15 -2.53 5.82
CA ASN A 274 -9.98 -1.48 6.40
C ASN A 274 -10.51 -0.54 5.31
N GLN A 275 -11.83 -0.51 5.13
CA GLN A 275 -12.52 0.39 4.22
C GLN A 275 -13.34 1.41 4.99
N ILE A 276 -12.97 2.69 4.85
CA ILE A 276 -13.66 3.80 5.53
C ILE A 276 -14.62 4.52 4.57
N ALA A 277 -14.47 4.26 3.27
CA ALA A 277 -15.28 4.91 2.25
C ALA A 277 -16.76 4.51 2.36
N ILE A 278 -17.62 5.52 2.44
CA ILE A 278 -19.07 5.33 2.39
C ILE A 278 -19.43 4.77 0.99
N PRO A 279 -20.28 3.72 0.88
CA PRO A 279 -20.63 3.10 -0.40
C PRO A 279 -21.09 4.12 -1.48
N GLY A 280 -21.80 5.17 -1.11
CA GLY A 280 -22.21 6.23 -2.03
C GLY A 280 -21.03 7.02 -2.63
N VAL A 281 -19.96 7.21 -1.89
CA VAL A 281 -18.74 7.87 -2.38
C VAL A 281 -18.01 6.96 -3.38
N LEU A 282 -17.94 5.66 -3.12
CA LEU A 282 -17.35 4.68 -4.03
C LEU A 282 -18.10 4.60 -5.36
N THR A 283 -19.43 4.68 -5.33
CA THR A 283 -20.25 4.69 -6.56
C THR A 283 -20.04 5.95 -7.41
N LEU A 284 -19.76 7.11 -6.78
CA LEU A 284 -19.41 8.35 -7.47
C LEU A 284 -17.96 8.37 -7.97
N PHE A 285 -17.07 7.71 -7.28
CA PHE A 285 -15.65 7.63 -7.65
C PHE A 285 -15.44 6.96 -9.02
N THR A 286 -16.18 5.88 -9.30
CA THR A 286 -16.06 5.15 -10.57
C THR A 286 -16.30 6.01 -11.80
N PRO A 287 -17.44 6.76 -11.93
CA PRO A 287 -17.64 7.64 -13.08
C PRO A 287 -16.63 8.80 -13.15
N VAL A 288 -16.21 9.35 -12.01
CA VAL A 288 -15.20 10.43 -11.97
C VAL A 288 -13.85 9.95 -12.48
N SER A 289 -13.36 8.80 -12.03
CA SER A 289 -12.11 8.20 -12.52
C SER A 289 -12.16 7.94 -14.02
N TYR A 290 -13.34 7.63 -14.53
CA TYR A 290 -13.58 7.37 -15.95
C TYR A 290 -13.61 8.63 -16.82
N THR A 291 -14.06 9.75 -16.30
CA THR A 291 -14.14 11.02 -17.04
C THR A 291 -12.78 11.69 -17.27
N HIS A 292 -11.74 11.25 -16.58
CA HIS A 292 -10.36 11.76 -16.73
C HIS A 292 -9.51 10.94 -17.71
N LEU A 293 -10.09 9.95 -18.37
CA LEU A 293 -9.48 9.10 -19.42
C LEU A 293 -10.07 9.43 -20.80
#